data_986069d10227025f4497fabde8796b15
#
_entry.id   986069d10227025f4497fabde8796b15
#
_cell.length_a   1.000
_cell.length_b   1.000
_cell.length_c   1.000
_cell.angle_alpha   90.00
_cell.angle_beta   90.00
_cell.angle_gamma   90.00
#
_symmetry.space_group_name_H-M   'P 1'
#
loop_
_entity.id
_entity.type
_entity.pdbx_description
1 polymer ?
#
loop_
_entity_poly.entity_id
_entity_poly.type
_entity_poly.pdbx_seq_one_letter_code
_entity_poly.pdbx_strand_id
1 'polypeptide(L)'
;MSPAIIPLREPRALAGLAVKPPTVFLPDEKAGERFFGFFTAHIRNRNTRRAYYKAACRFSDWCEDRLLDLAGVKPPHIAAYTEMLGQPGPEGAALSKPSVKQHLAALRMLFDWLVVGHVLDVNPAHAVRGPKYSQKNGKTPVLDRDEARALLAAIDTSSLTGLRDRALIGTMIYTFARVGAVLQMNVADYFTQGRRDALRSGQRSMWRLTQPARNA
;
A
#
# COMPACT_ATOMS: atom_id res chain seq x y z
N MET A 1 -2.25 43.36 15.59
CA MET A 1 -1.23 42.72 14.73
C MET A 1 -1.67 41.28 14.53
N SER A 2 -2.22 40.94 13.35
CA SER A 2 -2.58 39.57 13.02
C SER A 2 -1.29 38.75 12.85
N PRO A 3 -1.17 37.56 13.45
CA PRO A 3 -0.03 36.67 13.18
C PRO A 3 -0.05 36.27 11.71
N ALA A 4 1.07 36.46 11.05
CA ALA A 4 1.25 35.98 9.66
C ALA A 4 1.09 34.46 9.68
N ILE A 5 0.08 33.95 9.01
CA ILE A 5 -0.09 32.52 8.77
C ILE A 5 1.08 32.07 7.88
N ILE A 6 2.08 31.46 8.46
CA ILE A 6 3.14 30.79 7.72
C ILE A 6 2.47 29.58 7.04
N PRO A 7 2.36 29.54 5.71
CA PRO A 7 1.73 28.40 5.05
C PRO A 7 2.57 27.15 5.38
N LEU A 8 1.97 26.18 6.06
CA LEU A 8 2.54 24.85 6.28
C LEU A 8 2.85 24.23 4.90
N ARG A 9 4.10 24.29 4.50
CA ARG A 9 4.57 23.78 3.21
C ARG A 9 4.45 22.25 3.26
N GLU A 10 3.68 21.68 2.32
CA GLU A 10 3.59 20.24 2.18
C GLU A 10 4.99 19.60 2.21
N PRO A 11 5.22 18.60 3.05
CA PRO A 11 6.51 17.94 3.10
C PRO A 11 6.86 17.34 1.73
N ARG A 12 8.11 17.47 1.31
CA ARG A 12 8.64 16.91 0.05
C ARG A 12 8.31 15.42 -0.14
N ALA A 13 8.05 14.72 0.97
CA ALA A 13 7.62 13.31 0.99
C ALA A 13 6.20 13.07 0.43
N LEU A 14 5.38 14.12 0.32
CA LEU A 14 4.02 14.11 -0.22
C LEU A 14 3.94 14.86 -1.56
N ALA A 15 5.03 15.51 -1.97
CA ALA A 15 5.12 16.20 -3.25
C ALA A 15 4.81 15.25 -4.41
N GLY A 16 3.91 15.67 -5.30
CA GLY A 16 3.45 14.87 -6.45
C GLY A 16 2.20 14.03 -6.19
N LEU A 17 1.59 14.12 -5.01
CA LEU A 17 0.21 13.74 -4.80
C LEU A 17 -0.64 14.98 -5.15
N ALA A 18 -1.15 15.04 -6.38
CA ALA A 18 -2.07 16.10 -6.81
C ALA A 18 -3.45 15.87 -6.14
N VAL A 19 -3.54 16.15 -4.85
CA VAL A 19 -4.76 15.98 -4.05
C VAL A 19 -4.93 17.26 -3.24
N LYS A 20 -6.15 17.77 -3.16
CA LYS A 20 -6.51 18.90 -2.30
C LYS A 20 -6.02 18.65 -0.87
N PRO A 21 -5.44 19.64 -0.18
CA PRO A 21 -5.05 19.50 1.21
C PRO A 21 -6.24 19.07 2.09
N PRO A 22 -6.06 18.13 3.02
CA PRO A 22 -7.14 17.62 3.87
C PRO A 22 -7.45 18.62 5.02
N THR A 23 -8.25 19.62 4.73
CA THR A 23 -8.51 20.79 5.60
C THR A 23 -9.07 20.43 6.97
N VAL A 24 -9.86 19.37 7.07
CA VAL A 24 -10.40 18.86 8.35
C VAL A 24 -9.29 18.54 9.37
N PHE A 25 -8.13 18.07 8.91
CA PHE A 25 -6.98 17.78 9.77
C PHE A 25 -6.06 18.99 10.01
N LEU A 26 -6.41 20.15 9.47
CA LEU A 26 -5.60 21.36 9.51
C LEU A 26 -6.36 22.54 10.18
N PRO A 27 -7.09 22.34 11.29
CA PRO A 27 -7.85 23.42 11.92
C PRO A 27 -6.92 24.50 12.53
N ASP A 28 -5.73 24.12 12.94
CA ASP A 28 -4.69 24.98 13.48
C ASP A 28 -3.29 24.46 13.13
N GLU A 29 -2.26 25.24 13.47
CA GLU A 29 -0.86 24.92 13.19
C GLU A 29 -0.41 23.62 13.88
N LYS A 30 -0.80 23.41 15.15
CA LYS A 30 -0.46 22.21 15.92
C LYS A 30 -1.03 20.94 15.29
N ALA A 31 -2.29 20.97 14.92
CA ALA A 31 -2.94 19.85 14.22
C ALA A 31 -2.29 19.56 12.86
N GLY A 32 -1.96 20.61 12.11
CA GLY A 32 -1.26 20.50 10.83
C GLY A 32 0.13 19.90 10.97
N GLU A 33 0.94 20.35 11.90
CA GLU A 33 2.26 19.76 12.20
C GLU A 33 2.15 18.28 12.57
N ARG A 34 1.18 17.92 13.40
CA ARG A 34 0.93 16.52 13.79
C ARG A 34 0.46 15.70 12.62
N PHE A 35 -0.44 16.21 11.80
CA PHE A 35 -0.91 15.53 10.59
C PHE A 35 0.24 15.23 9.64
N PHE A 36 1.05 16.21 9.27
CA PHE A 36 2.19 15.98 8.38
C PHE A 36 3.29 15.15 9.03
N GLY A 37 3.49 15.29 10.36
CA GLY A 37 4.39 14.45 11.15
C GLY A 37 4.05 12.97 11.08
N PHE A 38 2.78 12.61 11.04
CA PHE A 38 2.33 11.23 10.83
C PHE A 38 2.91 10.61 9.55
N PHE A 39 2.84 11.33 8.45
CA PHE A 39 3.31 10.81 7.16
C PHE A 39 4.83 10.86 7.00
N THR A 40 5.51 11.78 7.68
CA THR A 40 6.96 11.97 7.54
C THR A 40 7.75 11.15 8.55
N ALA A 41 7.33 11.14 9.81
CA ALA A 41 8.05 10.50 10.90
C ALA A 41 7.55 9.08 11.20
N HIS A 42 6.23 8.85 11.18
CA HIS A 42 5.64 7.58 11.60
C HIS A 42 5.58 6.54 10.46
N ILE A 43 5.17 6.94 9.24
CA ILE A 43 5.05 6.00 8.12
C ILE A 43 6.29 6.03 7.23
N ARG A 44 7.16 5.03 7.35
CA ARG A 44 8.40 4.93 6.57
C ARG A 44 8.19 4.40 5.15
N ASN A 45 7.28 3.44 4.97
CA ASN A 45 7.04 2.86 3.64
C ASN A 45 6.30 3.84 2.73
N ARG A 46 6.90 4.16 1.57
CA ARG A 46 6.37 5.13 0.61
C ARG A 46 4.98 4.75 0.08
N ASN A 47 4.74 3.47 -0.18
CA ASN A 47 3.47 3.01 -0.73
C ASN A 47 2.36 3.09 0.33
N THR A 48 2.66 2.71 1.58
CA THR A 48 1.74 2.86 2.71
C THR A 48 1.42 4.33 2.95
N ARG A 49 2.44 5.19 2.96
CA ARG A 49 2.28 6.64 3.09
C ARG A 49 1.31 7.20 2.06
N ARG A 50 1.53 6.87 0.79
CA ARG A 50 0.66 7.32 -0.31
C ARG A 50 -0.77 6.82 -0.17
N ALA A 51 -0.96 5.55 0.19
CA ALA A 51 -2.28 4.96 0.38
C ALA A 51 -3.03 5.60 1.57
N TYR A 52 -2.35 5.82 2.69
CA TYR A 52 -2.93 6.42 3.89
C TYR A 52 -3.22 7.91 3.71
N TYR A 53 -2.35 8.64 3.01
CA TYR A 53 -2.61 10.03 2.67
C TYR A 53 -3.87 10.19 1.80
N LYS A 54 -4.01 9.36 0.76
CA LYS A 54 -5.24 9.33 -0.05
C LYS A 54 -6.48 9.01 0.76
N ALA A 55 -6.38 8.08 1.72
CA ALA A 55 -7.51 7.76 2.60
C ALA A 55 -7.89 8.93 3.49
N ALA A 56 -6.89 9.66 4.04
CA ALA A 56 -7.13 10.86 4.85
C ALA A 56 -7.75 12.00 4.03
N CYS A 57 -7.26 12.26 2.82
CA CYS A 57 -7.85 13.27 1.94
C CYS A 57 -9.31 12.94 1.60
N ARG A 58 -9.61 11.72 1.20
CA ARG A 58 -10.99 11.31 0.88
C ARG A 58 -11.92 11.41 2.09
N PHE A 59 -11.43 11.14 3.29
CA PHE A 59 -12.19 11.34 4.51
C PHE A 59 -12.41 12.83 4.81
N SER A 60 -11.40 13.67 4.59
CA SER A 60 -11.53 15.13 4.72
C SER A 60 -12.60 15.69 3.79
N ASP A 61 -12.58 15.32 2.50
CA ASP A 61 -13.58 15.74 1.53
C ASP A 61 -14.99 15.33 1.98
N TRP A 62 -15.14 14.09 2.46
CA TRP A 62 -16.42 13.60 3.00
C TRP A 62 -16.91 14.38 4.22
N CYS A 63 -16.01 14.82 5.10
CA CYS A 63 -16.33 15.65 6.25
C CYS A 63 -16.72 17.07 5.82
N GLU A 64 -15.98 17.66 4.88
CA GLU A 64 -16.27 19.00 4.35
C GLU A 64 -17.68 19.07 3.75
N ASP A 65 -18.08 18.09 2.96
CA ASP A 65 -19.43 17.98 2.39
C ASP A 65 -20.54 17.97 3.46
N ARG A 66 -20.18 17.66 4.71
CA ARG A 66 -21.09 17.54 5.87
C ARG A 66 -20.87 18.61 6.92
N LEU A 67 -20.02 19.59 6.63
CA LEU A 67 -19.64 20.65 7.56
C LEU A 67 -19.14 20.12 8.92
N LEU A 68 -18.43 18.99 8.89
CA LEU A 68 -17.83 18.37 10.08
C LEU A 68 -16.40 18.87 10.25
N ASP A 69 -16.09 19.42 11.40
CA ASP A 69 -14.74 19.73 11.84
C ASP A 69 -14.09 18.51 12.53
N LEU A 70 -12.79 18.58 12.76
CA LEU A 70 -12.02 17.49 13.38
C LEU A 70 -12.55 17.12 14.79
N ALA A 71 -12.93 18.10 15.60
CA ALA A 71 -13.44 17.92 16.96
C ALA A 71 -14.85 17.32 16.97
N GLY A 72 -15.64 17.60 15.95
CA GLY A 72 -16.99 17.08 15.76
C GLY A 72 -17.05 15.65 15.24
N VAL A 73 -15.94 15.07 14.78
CA VAL A 73 -15.92 13.69 14.29
C VAL A 73 -16.12 12.70 15.42
N LYS A 74 -17.20 11.90 15.32
CA LYS A 74 -17.61 10.88 16.30
C LYS A 74 -17.68 9.48 15.67
N PRO A 75 -17.70 8.39 16.45
CA PRO A 75 -17.77 7.03 15.92
C PRO A 75 -18.88 6.79 14.88
N PRO A 76 -20.13 7.32 15.02
CA PRO A 76 -21.14 7.19 13.97
C PRO A 76 -20.73 7.78 12.63
N HIS A 77 -19.97 8.88 12.61
CA HIS A 77 -19.50 9.50 11.37
C HIS A 77 -18.49 8.59 10.65
N ILE A 78 -17.58 7.97 11.41
CA ILE A 78 -16.63 6.98 10.85
C ILE A 78 -17.37 5.75 10.32
N ALA A 79 -18.43 5.29 11.03
CA ALA A 79 -19.25 4.17 10.57
C ALA A 79 -19.96 4.50 9.26
N ALA A 80 -20.64 5.65 9.17
CA ALA A 80 -21.32 6.12 7.97
C ALA A 80 -20.37 6.28 6.77
N TYR A 81 -19.17 6.86 7.01
CA TYR A 81 -18.13 6.95 5.99
C TYR A 81 -17.70 5.56 5.50
N THR A 82 -17.50 4.62 6.42
CA THR A 82 -17.06 3.25 6.10
C THR A 82 -18.11 2.50 5.27
N GLU A 83 -19.40 2.70 5.56
CA GLU A 83 -20.51 2.14 4.79
C GLU A 83 -20.59 2.77 3.39
N MET A 84 -20.48 4.10 3.30
CA MET A 84 -20.47 4.82 2.03
C MET A 84 -19.36 4.33 1.11
N LEU A 85 -18.17 4.05 1.61
CA LEU A 85 -17.07 3.51 0.80
C LEU A 85 -17.41 2.17 0.13
N GLY A 86 -18.27 1.37 0.75
CA GLY A 86 -18.72 0.08 0.23
C GLY A 86 -19.86 0.16 -0.78
N GLN A 87 -20.35 1.36 -1.08
CA GLN A 87 -21.47 1.61 -1.99
C GLN A 87 -21.00 2.34 -3.24
N PRO A 88 -21.62 2.10 -4.42
CA PRO A 88 -21.39 2.94 -5.59
C PRO A 88 -21.81 4.38 -5.29
N GLY A 89 -20.99 5.33 -5.66
CA GLY A 89 -21.27 6.76 -5.46
C GLY A 89 -21.02 7.57 -6.72
N PRO A 90 -21.29 8.90 -6.67
CA PRO A 90 -21.07 9.79 -7.79
C PRO A 90 -19.62 9.80 -8.30
N GLU A 91 -18.68 9.52 -7.40
CA GLU A 91 -17.24 9.49 -7.69
C GLU A 91 -16.72 8.15 -8.23
N GLY A 92 -17.60 7.16 -8.43
CA GLY A 92 -17.20 5.88 -9.01
C GLY A 92 -17.75 4.64 -8.33
N ALA A 93 -17.16 3.49 -8.68
CA ALA A 93 -17.57 2.19 -8.16
C ALA A 93 -17.26 2.01 -6.67
N ALA A 94 -18.06 1.18 -6.00
CA ALA A 94 -17.84 0.75 -4.62
C ALA A 94 -16.41 0.23 -4.41
N LEU A 95 -15.81 0.60 -3.30
CA LEU A 95 -14.51 0.04 -2.92
C LEU A 95 -14.66 -1.43 -2.51
N SER A 96 -13.66 -2.23 -2.84
CA SER A 96 -13.59 -3.61 -2.37
C SER A 96 -13.46 -3.66 -0.84
N LYS A 97 -13.98 -4.72 -0.21
CA LYS A 97 -13.88 -4.90 1.26
C LYS A 97 -12.46 -4.75 1.81
N PRO A 98 -11.39 -5.28 1.18
CA PRO A 98 -10.01 -5.01 1.59
C PRO A 98 -9.63 -3.53 1.54
N SER A 99 -10.07 -2.81 0.50
CA SER A 99 -9.79 -1.37 0.37
C SER A 99 -10.51 -0.56 1.45
N VAL A 100 -11.77 -0.88 1.76
CA VAL A 100 -12.49 -0.26 2.88
C VAL A 100 -11.78 -0.52 4.22
N LYS A 101 -11.30 -1.75 4.45
CA LYS A 101 -10.49 -2.07 5.65
C LYS A 101 -9.20 -1.28 5.71
N GLN A 102 -8.54 -1.05 4.57
CA GLN A 102 -7.33 -0.24 4.49
C GLN A 102 -7.61 1.22 4.83
N HIS A 103 -8.71 1.82 4.33
CA HIS A 103 -9.13 3.17 4.70
C HIS A 103 -9.38 3.28 6.21
N LEU A 104 -10.13 2.36 6.78
CA LEU A 104 -10.40 2.37 8.23
C LEU A 104 -9.12 2.19 9.06
N ALA A 105 -8.18 1.34 8.61
CA ALA A 105 -6.89 1.18 9.27
C ALA A 105 -6.04 2.48 9.22
N ALA A 106 -6.06 3.17 8.08
CA ALA A 106 -5.38 4.46 7.92
C ALA A 106 -5.94 5.51 8.89
N LEU A 107 -7.27 5.63 8.97
CA LEU A 107 -7.92 6.57 9.88
C LEU A 107 -7.66 6.22 11.35
N ARG A 108 -7.75 4.96 11.75
CA ARG A 108 -7.43 4.55 13.13
C ARG A 108 -6.02 4.95 13.52
N MET A 109 -5.05 4.65 12.68
CA MET A 109 -3.65 4.97 12.96
C MET A 109 -3.40 6.49 13.00
N LEU A 110 -4.03 7.25 12.10
CA LEU A 110 -3.95 8.71 12.08
C LEU A 110 -4.59 9.32 13.34
N PHE A 111 -5.79 8.89 13.72
CA PHE A 111 -6.47 9.39 14.92
C PHE A 111 -5.71 9.00 16.19
N ASP A 112 -5.11 7.81 16.29
CA ASP A 112 -4.23 7.44 17.40
C ASP A 112 -3.04 8.40 17.53
N TRP A 113 -2.43 8.72 16.40
CA TRP A 113 -1.32 9.67 16.36
C TRP A 113 -1.73 11.08 16.78
N LEU A 114 -2.93 11.53 16.41
CA LEU A 114 -3.47 12.82 16.83
C LEU A 114 -3.80 12.84 18.33
N VAL A 115 -4.30 11.73 18.88
CA VAL A 115 -4.56 11.59 20.32
C VAL A 115 -3.24 11.63 21.12
N VAL A 116 -2.23 10.87 20.68
CA VAL A 116 -0.89 10.91 21.30
C VAL A 116 -0.26 12.32 21.22
N GLY A 117 -0.63 13.10 20.21
CA GLY A 117 -0.21 14.49 20.04
C GLY A 117 -1.05 15.51 20.78
N HIS A 118 -2.02 15.09 21.59
CA HIS A 118 -2.95 15.97 22.29
C HIS A 118 -3.67 16.98 21.36
N VAL A 119 -4.02 16.51 20.14
CA VAL A 119 -4.89 17.24 19.21
C VAL A 119 -6.34 16.80 19.42
N LEU A 120 -6.54 15.55 19.80
CA LEU A 120 -7.82 14.96 20.16
C LEU A 120 -7.69 14.21 21.49
N ASP A 121 -8.82 14.13 22.22
CA ASP A 121 -8.84 13.38 23.47
C ASP A 121 -9.05 11.88 23.26
N VAL A 122 -9.83 11.52 22.22
CA VAL A 122 -10.24 10.13 21.95
C VAL A 122 -10.21 9.85 20.45
N ASN A 123 -9.82 8.62 20.11
CA ASN A 123 -9.87 8.15 18.73
C ASN A 123 -11.29 7.72 18.33
N PRO A 124 -12.00 8.44 17.45
CA PRO A 124 -13.36 8.10 17.06
C PRO A 124 -13.45 6.83 16.18
N ALA A 125 -12.35 6.38 15.61
CA ALA A 125 -12.33 5.20 14.73
C ALA A 125 -12.12 3.87 15.48
N HIS A 126 -11.76 3.88 16.76
CA HIS A 126 -11.50 2.66 17.53
C HIS A 126 -12.71 1.74 17.66
N ALA A 127 -13.88 2.32 17.97
CA ALA A 127 -15.12 1.56 18.19
C ALA A 127 -15.72 1.00 16.88
N VAL A 128 -15.33 1.51 15.72
CA VAL A 128 -15.95 1.15 14.44
C VAL A 128 -15.37 -0.14 13.90
N ARG A 129 -16.21 -1.08 13.52
CA ARG A 129 -15.79 -2.35 12.90
C ARG A 129 -15.88 -2.24 11.39
N GLY A 130 -14.81 -2.64 10.70
CA GLY A 130 -14.80 -2.74 9.24
C GLY A 130 -15.56 -3.95 8.72
N PRO A 131 -15.78 -4.03 7.39
CA PRO A 131 -16.52 -5.14 6.78
C PRO A 131 -15.81 -6.47 7.05
N LYS A 132 -16.60 -7.52 7.33
CA LYS A 132 -16.06 -8.88 7.43
C LYS A 132 -15.54 -9.32 6.08
N TYR A 133 -14.27 -9.67 6.03
CA TYR A 133 -13.61 -10.18 4.85
C TYR A 133 -12.63 -11.30 5.23
N SER A 134 -12.85 -12.45 4.66
CA SER A 134 -11.96 -13.59 4.71
C SER A 134 -11.89 -14.20 3.33
N GLN A 135 -10.70 -14.41 2.82
CA GLN A 135 -10.47 -15.09 1.57
C GLN A 135 -9.71 -16.39 1.86
N LYS A 136 -10.42 -17.51 1.78
CA LYS A 136 -9.83 -18.83 2.05
C LYS A 136 -9.00 -19.35 0.86
N ASN A 137 -9.41 -19.01 -0.37
CA ASN A 137 -8.75 -19.43 -1.59
C ASN A 137 -8.20 -18.23 -2.35
N GLY A 138 -7.03 -18.38 -2.98
CA GLY A 138 -6.50 -17.38 -3.91
C GLY A 138 -7.47 -17.15 -5.08
N LYS A 139 -7.55 -15.90 -5.56
CA LYS A 139 -8.33 -15.57 -6.78
C LYS A 139 -7.53 -15.74 -8.05
N THR A 140 -6.21 -15.75 -7.94
CA THR A 140 -5.31 -15.88 -9.09
C THR A 140 -5.20 -17.35 -9.46
N PRO A 141 -5.43 -17.73 -10.73
CA PRO A 141 -5.14 -19.07 -11.22
C PRO A 141 -3.65 -19.40 -10.95
N VAL A 142 -3.39 -20.63 -10.54
CA VAL A 142 -2.04 -21.13 -10.39
C VAL A 142 -1.72 -21.96 -11.62
N LEU A 143 -0.63 -21.63 -12.30
CA LEU A 143 -0.16 -22.41 -13.43
C LEU A 143 0.27 -23.80 -12.95
N ASP A 144 -0.16 -24.82 -13.67
CA ASP A 144 0.39 -26.14 -13.47
C ASP A 144 1.80 -26.27 -14.11
N ARG A 145 2.41 -27.43 -13.99
CA ARG A 145 3.77 -27.66 -14.47
C ARG A 145 3.90 -27.51 -15.98
N ASP A 146 2.92 -27.98 -16.71
CA ASP A 146 2.95 -28.01 -18.18
C ASP A 146 2.58 -26.64 -18.76
N GLU A 147 1.63 -25.95 -18.14
CA GLU A 147 1.32 -24.54 -18.43
C GLU A 147 2.53 -23.63 -18.19
N ALA A 148 3.25 -23.82 -17.08
CA ALA A 148 4.45 -23.04 -16.78
C ALA A 148 5.57 -23.28 -17.82
N ARG A 149 5.73 -24.52 -18.29
CA ARG A 149 6.67 -24.87 -19.38
C ARG A 149 6.24 -24.26 -20.70
N ALA A 150 4.96 -24.36 -21.07
CA ALA A 150 4.42 -23.79 -22.28
C ALA A 150 4.60 -22.26 -22.31
N LEU A 151 4.33 -21.59 -21.17
CA LEU A 151 4.58 -20.16 -21.03
C LEU A 151 6.04 -19.79 -21.30
N LEU A 152 7.00 -20.49 -20.69
CA LEU A 152 8.41 -20.23 -20.91
C LEU A 152 8.87 -20.55 -22.34
N ALA A 153 8.29 -21.57 -22.98
CA ALA A 153 8.60 -21.93 -24.35
C ALA A 153 8.03 -20.94 -25.38
N ALA A 154 6.94 -20.30 -25.07
CA ALA A 154 6.29 -19.31 -25.95
C ALA A 154 7.05 -17.97 -26.03
N ILE A 155 7.99 -17.72 -25.12
CA ILE A 155 8.76 -16.47 -25.13
C ILE A 155 9.84 -16.55 -26.24
N ASP A 156 9.75 -15.65 -27.21
CA ASP A 156 10.77 -15.52 -28.26
C ASP A 156 12.09 -15.02 -27.68
N THR A 157 13.13 -15.86 -27.73
CA THR A 157 14.47 -15.59 -27.21
C THR A 157 15.46 -15.10 -28.28
N SER A 158 15.00 -14.79 -29.47
CA SER A 158 15.84 -14.21 -30.54
C SER A 158 16.29 -12.78 -30.23
N SER A 159 15.58 -12.09 -29.35
CA SER A 159 15.87 -10.72 -28.91
C SER A 159 16.39 -10.66 -27.47
N LEU A 160 17.17 -9.61 -27.14
CA LEU A 160 17.63 -9.35 -25.76
C LEU A 160 16.46 -9.16 -24.79
N THR A 161 15.36 -8.56 -25.27
CA THR A 161 14.14 -8.37 -24.48
C THR A 161 13.51 -9.72 -24.13
N GLY A 162 13.37 -10.62 -25.09
CA GLY A 162 12.82 -11.95 -24.84
C GLY A 162 13.70 -12.80 -23.93
N LEU A 163 15.05 -12.73 -24.07
CA LEU A 163 15.97 -13.38 -23.14
C LEU A 163 15.77 -12.87 -21.70
N ARG A 164 15.69 -11.53 -21.52
CA ARG A 164 15.42 -10.91 -20.23
C ARG A 164 14.08 -11.38 -19.65
N ASP A 165 13.00 -11.34 -20.45
CA ASP A 165 11.65 -11.68 -20.00
C ASP A 165 11.56 -13.15 -19.61
N ARG A 166 12.20 -14.05 -20.39
CA ARG A 166 12.30 -15.48 -20.04
C ARG A 166 13.05 -15.71 -18.75
N ALA A 167 14.19 -15.02 -18.55
CA ALA A 167 14.96 -15.12 -17.31
C ALA A 167 14.17 -14.61 -16.11
N LEU A 168 13.48 -13.48 -16.23
CA LEU A 168 12.67 -12.87 -15.18
C LEU A 168 11.48 -13.76 -14.79
N ILE A 169 10.70 -14.21 -15.77
CA ILE A 169 9.52 -15.07 -15.55
C ILE A 169 9.97 -16.43 -15.02
N GLY A 170 11.03 -17.03 -15.58
CA GLY A 170 11.59 -18.27 -15.10
C GLY A 170 12.04 -18.18 -13.64
N THR A 171 12.75 -17.09 -13.29
CA THR A 171 13.14 -16.84 -11.89
C THR A 171 11.93 -16.79 -10.97
N MET A 172 10.85 -16.11 -11.35
CA MET A 172 9.63 -16.04 -10.53
C MET A 172 8.97 -17.42 -10.38
N ILE A 173 8.88 -18.22 -11.45
CA ILE A 173 8.28 -19.55 -11.42
C ILE A 173 9.08 -20.50 -10.52
N TYR A 174 10.40 -20.55 -10.65
CA TYR A 174 11.23 -21.50 -9.93
C TYR A 174 11.55 -21.11 -8.47
N THR A 175 11.47 -19.80 -8.15
CA THR A 175 11.79 -19.32 -6.80
C THR A 175 10.56 -18.88 -6.01
N PHE A 176 9.40 -18.75 -6.64
CA PHE A 176 8.19 -18.10 -6.08
C PHE A 176 8.46 -16.68 -5.58
N ALA A 177 9.50 -16.03 -6.09
CA ALA A 177 9.85 -14.68 -5.71
C ALA A 177 8.82 -13.66 -6.23
N ARG A 178 8.54 -12.63 -5.43
CA ARG A 178 7.70 -11.52 -5.90
C ARG A 178 8.43 -10.71 -6.96
N VAL A 179 7.70 -10.21 -7.95
CA VAL A 179 8.25 -9.42 -9.06
C VAL A 179 9.19 -8.30 -8.59
N GLY A 180 8.83 -7.57 -7.53
CA GLY A 180 9.69 -6.50 -6.99
C GLY A 180 11.02 -7.00 -6.42
N ALA A 181 11.10 -8.23 -5.93
CA ALA A 181 12.35 -8.85 -5.48
C ALA A 181 13.23 -9.25 -6.68
N VAL A 182 12.60 -9.83 -7.72
CA VAL A 182 13.33 -10.24 -8.94
C VAL A 182 13.88 -9.03 -9.68
N LEU A 183 13.11 -7.94 -9.78
CA LEU A 183 13.55 -6.69 -10.43
C LEU A 183 14.73 -5.98 -9.71
N GLN A 184 14.96 -6.31 -8.44
CA GLN A 184 16.08 -5.77 -7.65
C GLN A 184 17.31 -6.70 -7.64
N MET A 185 17.23 -7.87 -8.26
CA MET A 185 18.36 -8.80 -8.35
C MET A 185 19.44 -8.28 -9.28
N ASN A 186 20.68 -8.48 -8.89
CA ASN A 186 21.87 -8.24 -9.68
C ASN A 186 22.48 -9.57 -10.13
N VAL A 187 23.35 -9.53 -11.14
CA VAL A 187 24.06 -10.73 -11.62
C VAL A 187 24.84 -11.43 -10.48
N ALA A 188 25.38 -10.66 -9.54
CA ALA A 188 26.10 -11.18 -8.38
C ALA A 188 25.21 -11.93 -7.36
N ASP A 189 23.88 -11.78 -7.46
CA ASP A 189 22.95 -12.53 -6.62
C ASP A 189 22.71 -13.96 -7.11
N TYR A 190 23.10 -14.26 -8.34
CA TYR A 190 23.16 -15.63 -8.87
C TYR A 190 24.53 -16.25 -8.56
N PHE A 191 24.54 -17.42 -7.98
CA PHE A 191 25.77 -18.15 -7.67
C PHE A 191 25.52 -19.66 -7.66
N THR A 192 26.60 -20.42 -7.87
CA THR A 192 26.56 -21.87 -7.84
C THR A 192 27.08 -22.37 -6.49
N GLN A 193 26.31 -23.23 -5.81
CA GLN A 193 26.73 -23.88 -4.58
C GLN A 193 26.82 -25.39 -4.80
N GLY A 194 28.03 -25.88 -5.03
CA GLY A 194 28.27 -27.25 -5.46
C GLY A 194 27.69 -27.52 -6.85
N ARG A 195 26.74 -28.45 -6.97
CA ARG A 195 26.03 -28.76 -8.23
C ARG A 195 24.69 -28.05 -8.38
N ARG A 196 24.38 -27.10 -7.52
CA ARG A 196 23.07 -26.42 -7.50
C ARG A 196 23.24 -24.93 -7.76
N ASP A 197 22.34 -24.41 -8.57
CA ASP A 197 22.21 -22.98 -8.76
C ASP A 197 21.39 -22.38 -7.64
N ALA A 198 21.77 -21.22 -7.16
CA ALA A 198 21.13 -20.50 -6.09
C ALA A 198 21.01 -19.02 -6.40
N LEU A 199 19.96 -18.40 -5.90
CA LEU A 199 19.73 -16.97 -5.99
C LEU A 199 19.66 -16.38 -4.59
N ARG A 200 20.35 -15.25 -4.38
CA ARG A 200 20.26 -14.46 -3.15
C ARG A 200 19.26 -13.35 -3.37
N SER A 201 18.20 -13.27 -2.55
CA SER A 201 17.36 -12.08 -2.54
C SER A 201 17.89 -11.10 -1.50
N GLY A 202 17.89 -9.79 -1.80
CA GLY A 202 18.37 -8.73 -0.90
C GLY A 202 17.63 -8.63 0.44
N GLN A 203 16.58 -9.42 0.66
CA GLN A 203 15.88 -9.59 1.93
C GLN A 203 16.15 -10.99 2.49
N ARG A 204 17.36 -11.26 3.01
CA ARG A 204 17.76 -12.40 3.88
C ARG A 204 17.19 -13.79 3.54
N SER A 205 16.54 -14.02 2.42
CA SER A 205 16.03 -15.32 1.98
C SER A 205 16.89 -15.85 0.83
N MET A 206 17.45 -17.02 1.03
CA MET A 206 18.19 -17.76 0.02
C MET A 206 17.21 -18.68 -0.71
N TRP A 207 17.05 -18.49 -2.00
CA TRP A 207 16.24 -19.34 -2.85
C TRP A 207 17.14 -20.40 -3.51
N ARG A 208 16.84 -21.68 -3.27
CA ARG A 208 17.50 -22.77 -3.97
C ARG A 208 16.69 -23.09 -5.23
N LEU A 209 17.32 -23.01 -6.37
CA LEU A 209 16.73 -23.47 -7.63
C LEU A 209 16.76 -25.00 -7.62
N THR A 210 15.59 -25.63 -7.55
CA THR A 210 15.47 -27.07 -7.80
C THR A 210 15.61 -27.29 -9.30
N GLN A 211 16.75 -27.84 -9.74
CA GLN A 211 16.86 -28.31 -11.12
C GLN A 211 15.83 -29.42 -11.37
N PRO A 212 15.10 -29.38 -12.50
CA PRO A 212 14.40 -30.57 -12.95
C PRO A 212 15.43 -31.68 -13.15
N ALA A 213 15.11 -32.89 -12.67
CA ALA A 213 15.95 -34.04 -12.89
C ALA A 213 16.30 -34.10 -14.38
N ARG A 214 17.60 -34.06 -14.69
CA ARG A 214 18.08 -34.37 -16.04
C ARG A 214 17.80 -35.85 -16.21
N ASN A 215 16.81 -36.20 -17.03
CA ASN A 215 16.66 -37.56 -17.47
C ASN A 215 17.95 -37.91 -18.24
N ALA A 216 18.65 -38.90 -17.75
CA ALA A 216 19.74 -39.58 -18.43
C ALA A 216 19.20 -40.34 -19.63
#